data_103928702dc7a3cef993b82bd086e796
#
_entry.id   103928702dc7a3cef993b82bd086e796
#
_cell.length_a   1.000
_cell.length_b   1.000
_cell.length_c   1.000
_cell.angle_alpha   90.00
_cell.angle_beta   90.00
_cell.angle_gamma   90.00
#
_symmetry.space_group_name_H-M   'P 1'
#
loop_
_entity.id
_entity.type
_entity.pdbx_description
1 polymer ?
#
loop_
_entity_poly.entity_id
_entity_poly.type
_entity_poly.pdbx_seq_one_letter_code
_entity_poly.pdbx_strand_id
1 'polypeptide(L)'
;MSFTLATWNINSVRLREDIVARLMRDEAPDVLCLQECKSPVDKIPLEQFQALGYTHMVARGQKGYNGVAIFSKIPMVEAGAEDYAGLGHARHIAGRLENGVTIHNHYVPAGGDVADRTVNEKFGQKLDYLTDMRDAYHAQKPQKSILVGDLNIAPREDDVWDHKKLLKVVSHTPIEVEHFADVMDAGAWSDVTRNDIPEGLLYSWWSYRAKDWDEADKGRRLDHIWATPDIKNTAHSSRVLRDARGWEKPSDHAPVFATFDL
;
A
#
# COMPACT_ATOMS: atom_id res chain seq x y z
N MET A 1 15.72 -16.64 6.24
CA MET A 1 14.26 -16.99 6.23
C MET A 1 13.67 -16.38 4.99
N SER A 2 12.99 -17.18 4.16
CA SER A 2 12.26 -16.61 3.01
C SER A 2 10.81 -16.36 3.41
N PHE A 3 10.23 -15.24 3.01
CA PHE A 3 8.80 -14.97 3.20
C PHE A 3 8.25 -14.11 2.06
N THR A 4 7.00 -14.35 1.71
CA THR A 4 6.26 -13.57 0.70
C THR A 4 5.33 -12.58 1.39
N LEU A 5 5.43 -11.31 0.97
CA LEU A 5 4.59 -10.23 1.44
C LEU A 5 3.65 -9.79 0.32
N ALA A 6 2.39 -9.50 0.68
CA ALA A 6 1.43 -8.86 -0.20
C ALA A 6 0.89 -7.57 0.42
N THR A 7 0.65 -6.55 -0.42
CA THR A 7 -0.09 -5.33 -0.04
C THR A 7 -1.31 -5.16 -0.93
N TRP A 8 -2.44 -4.76 -0.35
CA TRP A 8 -3.70 -4.60 -1.07
C TRP A 8 -4.63 -3.57 -0.41
N ASN A 9 -4.96 -2.52 -1.13
CA ASN A 9 -6.09 -1.70 -0.74
C ASN A 9 -7.39 -2.49 -1.02
N ILE A 10 -8.05 -2.94 0.05
CA ILE A 10 -9.20 -3.84 -0.06
C ILE A 10 -10.54 -3.09 -0.19
N ASN A 11 -10.54 -1.79 0.06
CA ASN A 11 -11.76 -0.98 -0.03
C ASN A 11 -12.95 -1.59 0.73
N SER A 12 -12.78 -1.81 2.04
CA SER A 12 -13.67 -2.47 3.01
C SER A 12 -13.43 -3.99 3.17
N VAL A 13 -12.70 -4.33 4.24
CA VAL A 13 -12.37 -5.73 4.56
C VAL A 13 -13.60 -6.58 4.86
N ARG A 14 -14.64 -6.03 5.51
CA ARG A 14 -15.89 -6.77 5.82
C ARG A 14 -16.74 -7.03 4.59
N LEU A 15 -16.75 -6.12 3.63
CA LEU A 15 -17.50 -6.33 2.37
C LEU A 15 -16.81 -7.36 1.47
N ARG A 16 -15.50 -7.50 1.62
CA ARG A 16 -14.63 -8.29 0.76
C ARG A 16 -13.87 -9.39 1.50
N GLU A 17 -14.39 -9.82 2.65
CA GLU A 17 -13.75 -10.87 3.46
C GLU A 17 -13.52 -12.16 2.66
N ASP A 18 -14.48 -12.54 1.78
CA ASP A 18 -14.36 -13.75 0.96
C ASP A 18 -13.18 -13.69 -0.03
N ILE A 19 -12.97 -12.54 -0.66
CA ILE A 19 -11.85 -12.40 -1.61
C ILE A 19 -10.50 -12.22 -0.89
N VAL A 20 -10.48 -11.64 0.32
CA VAL A 20 -9.29 -11.66 1.17
C VAL A 20 -8.96 -13.09 1.58
N ALA A 21 -9.94 -13.86 2.05
CA ALA A 21 -9.75 -15.27 2.40
C ALA A 21 -9.34 -16.11 1.18
N ARG A 22 -9.86 -15.82 -0.01
CA ARG A 22 -9.42 -16.43 -1.27
C ARG A 22 -7.95 -16.16 -1.53
N LEU A 23 -7.51 -14.91 -1.47
CA LEU A 23 -6.10 -14.55 -1.65
C LEU A 23 -5.21 -15.24 -0.62
N MET A 24 -5.60 -15.23 0.66
CA MET A 24 -4.88 -15.90 1.75
C MET A 24 -4.75 -17.41 1.54
N ARG A 25 -5.72 -18.06 0.88
CA ARG A 25 -5.72 -19.50 0.58
C ARG A 25 -4.94 -19.83 -0.67
N ASP A 26 -5.24 -19.12 -1.77
CA ASP A 26 -4.78 -19.48 -3.11
C ASP A 26 -3.35 -18.99 -3.37
N GLU A 27 -3.01 -17.77 -2.91
CA GLU A 27 -1.69 -17.16 -3.07
C GLU A 27 -0.82 -17.29 -1.81
N ALA A 28 -1.44 -17.49 -0.67
CA ALA A 28 -0.89 -17.82 0.63
C ALA A 28 0.33 -16.99 1.09
N PRO A 29 0.37 -15.63 0.91
CA PRO A 29 1.49 -14.84 1.39
C PRO A 29 1.72 -15.08 2.88
N ASP A 30 2.96 -14.94 3.36
CA ASP A 30 3.26 -15.06 4.79
C ASP A 30 2.82 -13.81 5.56
N VAL A 31 2.84 -12.66 4.90
CA VAL A 31 2.38 -11.38 5.44
C VAL A 31 1.45 -10.70 4.44
N LEU A 32 0.28 -10.26 4.90
CA LEU A 32 -0.69 -9.49 4.11
C LEU A 32 -0.96 -8.15 4.76
N CYS A 33 -0.69 -7.06 4.04
CA CYS A 33 -0.94 -5.69 4.45
C CYS A 33 -2.18 -5.16 3.73
N LEU A 34 -3.21 -4.76 4.48
CA LEU A 34 -4.45 -4.21 3.93
C LEU A 34 -4.57 -2.71 4.22
N GLN A 35 -5.09 -1.96 3.25
CA GLN A 35 -5.48 -0.56 3.37
C GLN A 35 -6.98 -0.43 3.10
N GLU A 36 -7.57 0.68 3.51
CA GLU A 36 -9.01 0.93 3.46
C GLU A 36 -9.85 -0.19 4.08
N CYS A 37 -9.44 -0.70 5.23
CA CYS A 37 -10.22 -1.73 5.95
C CYS A 37 -11.64 -1.24 6.29
N LYS A 38 -11.86 0.07 6.47
CA LYS A 38 -13.15 0.74 6.74
C LYS A 38 -13.93 0.09 7.88
N SER A 39 -13.21 -0.44 8.86
CA SER A 39 -13.76 -1.21 9.97
C SER A 39 -13.09 -0.82 11.29
N PRO A 40 -13.83 -0.76 12.40
CA PRO A 40 -13.22 -0.87 13.72
C PRO A 40 -12.45 -2.18 13.84
N VAL A 41 -11.38 -2.20 14.67
CA VAL A 41 -10.51 -3.38 14.79
C VAL A 41 -11.27 -4.62 15.26
N ASP A 42 -12.18 -4.46 16.23
CA ASP A 42 -13.02 -5.55 16.79
C ASP A 42 -14.08 -6.12 15.80
N LYS A 43 -14.19 -5.54 14.60
CA LYS A 43 -15.11 -5.97 13.53
C LYS A 43 -14.38 -6.49 12.29
N ILE A 44 -13.07 -6.60 12.34
CA ILE A 44 -12.30 -7.29 11.30
C ILE A 44 -12.57 -8.80 11.41
N PRO A 45 -12.79 -9.55 10.29
CA PRO A 45 -13.14 -10.98 10.32
C PRO A 45 -11.92 -11.86 10.66
N LEU A 46 -11.35 -11.67 11.86
CA LEU A 46 -10.10 -12.27 12.30
C LEU A 46 -10.17 -13.79 12.40
N GLU A 47 -11.30 -14.35 12.89
CA GLU A 47 -11.45 -15.82 13.07
C GLU A 47 -11.29 -16.57 11.74
N GLN A 48 -11.86 -16.04 10.65
CA GLN A 48 -11.74 -16.61 9.31
C GLN A 48 -10.27 -16.61 8.84
N PHE A 49 -9.54 -15.53 9.10
CA PHE A 49 -8.15 -15.40 8.68
C PHE A 49 -7.19 -16.23 9.55
N GLN A 50 -7.49 -16.36 10.85
CA GLN A 50 -6.75 -17.24 11.75
C GLN A 50 -6.88 -18.72 11.34
N ALA A 51 -8.06 -19.14 10.86
CA ALA A 51 -8.26 -20.49 10.35
C ALA A 51 -7.41 -20.80 9.09
N LEU A 52 -6.90 -19.76 8.40
CA LEU A 52 -5.98 -19.86 7.27
C LEU A 52 -4.50 -19.69 7.69
N GLY A 53 -4.21 -19.65 8.99
CA GLY A 53 -2.85 -19.59 9.54
C GLY A 53 -2.35 -18.17 9.88
N TYR A 54 -3.15 -17.12 9.65
CA TYR A 54 -2.77 -15.74 9.99
C TYR A 54 -3.08 -15.46 11.46
N THR A 55 -2.26 -15.99 12.33
CA THR A 55 -2.47 -15.97 13.79
C THR A 55 -2.06 -14.66 14.45
N HIS A 56 -1.32 -13.79 13.74
CA HIS A 56 -0.86 -12.51 14.23
C HIS A 56 -1.50 -11.38 13.42
N MET A 57 -1.96 -10.34 14.11
CA MET A 57 -2.51 -9.13 13.50
C MET A 57 -2.09 -7.91 14.29
N VAL A 58 -1.66 -6.84 13.59
CA VAL A 58 -1.63 -5.47 14.11
C VAL A 58 -2.51 -4.60 13.22
N ALA A 59 -3.31 -3.72 13.80
CA ALA A 59 -4.26 -2.93 13.05
C ALA A 59 -4.60 -1.61 13.73
N ARG A 60 -4.87 -0.59 12.90
CA ARG A 60 -5.50 0.66 13.32
C ARG A 60 -6.79 0.83 12.53
N GLY A 61 -7.92 0.74 13.23
CA GLY A 61 -9.25 0.71 12.63
C GLY A 61 -9.92 2.07 12.65
N GLN A 62 -10.80 2.30 11.65
CA GLN A 62 -11.68 3.46 11.60
C GLN A 62 -13.01 3.07 10.96
N LYS A 63 -14.15 3.47 11.58
CA LYS A 63 -15.47 3.10 11.07
C LYS A 63 -15.79 3.87 9.79
N GLY A 64 -16.05 3.13 8.70
CA GLY A 64 -16.58 3.67 7.45
C GLY A 64 -15.53 4.19 6.45
N TYR A 65 -14.33 4.56 6.87
CA TYR A 65 -13.23 5.01 6.00
C TYR A 65 -11.87 4.71 6.63
N ASN A 66 -10.81 4.84 5.84
CA ASN A 66 -9.42 4.52 6.25
C ASN A 66 -9.31 3.10 6.86
N GLY A 67 -8.39 2.93 7.80
CA GLY A 67 -8.10 1.65 8.44
C GLY A 67 -7.02 0.87 7.72
N VAL A 68 -5.99 0.47 8.47
CA VAL A 68 -4.86 -0.33 8.00
C VAL A 68 -4.65 -1.52 8.90
N ALA A 69 -4.27 -2.66 8.32
CA ALA A 69 -4.01 -3.89 9.07
C ALA A 69 -2.86 -4.67 8.44
N ILE A 70 -2.08 -5.35 9.26
CA ILE A 70 -1.07 -6.33 8.84
C ILE A 70 -1.46 -7.66 9.47
N PHE A 71 -1.66 -8.67 8.64
CA PHE A 71 -1.88 -10.07 9.04
C PHE A 71 -0.63 -10.87 8.74
N SER A 72 -0.23 -11.75 9.65
CA SER A 72 1.00 -12.54 9.51
C SER A 72 0.84 -13.96 10.03
N LYS A 73 1.43 -14.90 9.30
CA LYS A 73 1.68 -16.28 9.76
C LYS A 73 2.92 -16.32 10.67
N ILE A 74 3.85 -15.37 10.47
CA ILE A 74 5.08 -15.24 11.23
C ILE A 74 4.78 -14.44 12.51
N PRO A 75 5.33 -14.78 13.68
CA PRO A 75 5.19 -14.01 14.90
C PRO A 75 5.52 -12.53 14.68
N MET A 76 4.61 -11.67 15.12
CA MET A 76 4.70 -10.23 14.89
C MET A 76 4.16 -9.45 16.09
N VAL A 77 4.79 -8.32 16.40
CA VAL A 77 4.33 -7.35 17.41
C VAL A 77 4.15 -5.97 16.80
N GLU A 78 3.28 -5.15 17.38
CA GLU A 78 3.12 -3.76 16.98
C GLU A 78 4.42 -2.98 17.20
N ALA A 79 4.80 -2.15 16.23
CA ALA A 79 6.04 -1.38 16.23
C ALA A 79 5.81 0.13 16.07
N GLY A 80 4.55 0.58 16.04
CA GLY A 80 4.17 1.99 16.00
C GLY A 80 2.96 2.27 15.12
N ALA A 81 2.31 3.41 15.37
CA ALA A 81 1.16 3.89 14.62
C ALA A 81 1.16 5.43 14.63
N GLU A 82 1.68 6.03 13.58
CA GLU A 82 1.80 7.47 13.47
C GLU A 82 0.53 8.13 12.92
N ASP A 83 0.26 9.35 13.34
CA ASP A 83 -0.82 10.19 12.82
C ASP A 83 -0.23 11.32 11.95
N TYR A 84 0.24 10.95 10.78
CA TYR A 84 0.77 11.91 9.81
C TYR A 84 -0.30 12.93 9.40
N ALA A 85 0.10 14.19 9.25
CA ALA A 85 -0.74 15.37 9.03
C ALA A 85 -1.73 15.69 10.17
N GLY A 86 -1.63 15.02 11.32
CA GLY A 86 -2.45 15.33 12.52
C GLY A 86 -3.96 15.18 12.31
N LEU A 87 -4.38 14.28 11.41
CA LEU A 87 -5.79 14.15 10.99
C LEU A 87 -6.63 13.26 11.91
N GLY A 88 -6.01 12.55 12.86
CA GLY A 88 -6.69 11.52 13.65
C GLY A 88 -7.11 10.30 12.81
N HIS A 89 -6.53 10.11 11.64
CA HIS A 89 -6.90 9.06 10.71
C HIS A 89 -6.08 7.78 10.88
N ALA A 90 -6.74 6.63 10.77
CA ALA A 90 -6.11 5.31 10.81
C ALA A 90 -5.46 4.98 9.45
N ARG A 91 -4.28 5.57 9.18
CA ARG A 91 -3.60 5.48 7.87
C ARG A 91 -2.21 4.87 7.92
N HIS A 92 -1.66 4.64 9.11
CA HIS A 92 -0.36 4.00 9.31
C HIS A 92 -0.40 3.05 10.49
N ILE A 93 0.25 1.89 10.32
CA ILE A 93 0.58 0.91 11.36
C ILE A 93 1.90 0.24 10.99
N ALA A 94 2.75 -0.01 11.97
CA ALA A 94 3.97 -0.80 11.79
C ALA A 94 3.92 -2.09 12.61
N GLY A 95 4.35 -3.19 12.01
CA GLY A 95 4.53 -4.49 12.65
C GLY A 95 5.97 -4.95 12.55
N ARG A 96 6.54 -5.48 13.64
CA ARG A 96 7.87 -6.06 13.65
C ARG A 96 7.78 -7.57 13.73
N LEU A 97 8.33 -8.25 12.72
CA LEU A 97 8.44 -9.70 12.67
C LEU A 97 9.53 -10.21 13.65
N GLU A 98 9.46 -11.48 14.03
CA GLU A 98 10.43 -12.09 14.95
C GLU A 98 11.89 -12.07 14.45
N ASN A 99 12.10 -12.06 13.11
CA ASN A 99 13.41 -11.91 12.50
C ASN A 99 13.95 -10.46 12.55
N GLY A 100 13.19 -9.52 13.15
CA GLY A 100 13.55 -8.12 13.34
C GLY A 100 13.20 -7.20 12.19
N VAL A 101 12.59 -7.69 11.10
CA VAL A 101 12.08 -6.85 9.99
C VAL A 101 10.89 -6.05 10.48
N THR A 102 10.91 -4.74 10.25
CA THR A 102 9.77 -3.86 10.50
C THR A 102 9.03 -3.57 9.20
N ILE A 103 7.72 -3.81 9.18
CA ILE A 103 6.84 -3.54 8.04
C ILE A 103 5.99 -2.34 8.38
N HIS A 104 6.12 -1.26 7.61
CA HIS A 104 5.30 -0.05 7.68
C HIS A 104 4.20 -0.12 6.63
N ASN A 105 2.94 -0.18 7.06
CA ASN A 105 1.78 -0.22 6.17
C ASN A 105 1.12 1.15 6.14
N HIS A 106 1.13 1.80 4.96
CA HIS A 106 0.60 3.14 4.74
C HIS A 106 -0.62 3.16 3.85
N TYR A 107 -1.53 4.07 4.15
CA TYR A 107 -2.61 4.51 3.28
C TYR A 107 -2.55 6.03 3.15
N VAL A 108 -1.81 6.52 2.15
CA VAL A 108 -1.66 7.95 1.87
C VAL A 108 -3.01 8.52 1.40
N PRO A 109 -3.42 9.72 1.84
CA PRO A 109 -4.66 10.33 1.36
C PRO A 109 -4.74 10.40 -0.16
N ALA A 110 -5.91 10.08 -0.73
CA ALA A 110 -6.10 10.11 -2.19
C ALA A 110 -5.93 11.52 -2.79
N GLY A 111 -6.23 12.58 -2.03
CA GLY A 111 -6.04 13.98 -2.47
C GLY A 111 -7.24 14.59 -3.19
N GLY A 112 -8.35 13.87 -3.35
CA GLY A 112 -9.56 14.39 -4.00
C GLY A 112 -9.42 14.54 -5.52
N ASP A 113 -10.18 15.45 -6.14
CA ASP A 113 -10.29 15.55 -7.59
C ASP A 113 -9.50 16.73 -8.21
N VAL A 114 -9.07 17.69 -7.38
CA VAL A 114 -8.36 18.91 -7.84
C VAL A 114 -6.98 18.97 -7.19
N ALA A 115 -5.94 19.03 -8.03
CA ALA A 115 -4.55 19.06 -7.59
C ALA A 115 -4.07 20.50 -7.25
N ASP A 116 -4.80 21.16 -6.35
CA ASP A 116 -4.46 22.49 -5.86
C ASP A 116 -4.87 22.61 -4.38
N ARG A 117 -3.86 22.72 -3.49
CA ARG A 117 -4.07 22.81 -2.04
C ARG A 117 -4.77 24.09 -1.58
N THR A 118 -4.81 25.12 -2.42
CA THR A 118 -5.46 26.42 -2.08
C THR A 118 -6.98 26.35 -2.18
N VAL A 119 -7.51 25.41 -2.97
CA VAL A 119 -8.95 25.21 -3.21
C VAL A 119 -9.44 23.81 -2.85
N ASN A 120 -8.54 22.88 -2.60
CA ASN A 120 -8.84 21.50 -2.24
C ASN A 120 -8.05 21.09 -1.00
N GLU A 121 -8.72 21.16 0.15
CA GLU A 121 -8.14 20.76 1.43
C GLU A 121 -7.60 19.32 1.44
N LYS A 122 -8.29 18.37 0.77
CA LYS A 122 -7.87 16.97 0.69
C LYS A 122 -6.53 16.80 -0.03
N PHE A 123 -6.26 17.66 -1.03
CA PHE A 123 -4.98 17.67 -1.69
C PHE A 123 -3.88 18.24 -0.77
N GLY A 124 -4.21 19.31 -0.01
CA GLY A 124 -3.34 19.82 1.04
C GLY A 124 -2.98 18.74 2.07
N GLN A 125 -3.97 18.05 2.61
CA GLN A 125 -3.77 16.94 3.58
C GLN A 125 -2.88 15.82 3.03
N LYS A 126 -2.95 15.52 1.73
CA LYS A 126 -2.07 14.55 1.09
C LYS A 126 -0.62 15.01 1.10
N LEU A 127 -0.35 16.24 0.70
CA LEU A 127 1.00 16.80 0.67
C LEU A 127 1.58 16.94 2.09
N ASP A 128 0.76 17.35 3.06
CA ASP A 128 1.16 17.42 4.46
C ASP A 128 1.50 16.03 5.04
N TYR A 129 0.70 15.00 4.71
CA TYR A 129 1.00 13.61 5.07
C TYR A 129 2.36 13.13 4.54
N LEU A 130 2.66 13.42 3.27
CA LEU A 130 3.94 13.06 2.65
C LEU A 130 5.11 13.85 3.27
N THR A 131 4.88 15.12 3.60
CA THR A 131 5.88 15.95 4.30
C THR A 131 6.22 15.37 5.66
N ASP A 132 5.22 15.00 6.46
CA ASP A 132 5.42 14.39 7.77
C ASP A 132 6.10 13.01 7.66
N MET A 133 5.73 12.20 6.64
CA MET A 133 6.43 10.94 6.35
C MET A 133 7.91 11.17 6.06
N ARG A 134 8.25 12.14 5.19
CA ARG A 134 9.63 12.52 4.88
C ARG A 134 10.39 12.88 6.15
N ASP A 135 9.84 13.76 6.96
CA ASP A 135 10.51 14.27 8.15
C ASP A 135 10.71 13.16 9.20
N ALA A 136 9.70 12.29 9.37
CA ALA A 136 9.78 11.14 10.26
C ALA A 136 10.87 10.14 9.81
N TYR A 137 10.91 9.77 8.54
CA TYR A 137 11.92 8.82 8.03
C TYR A 137 13.32 9.43 7.96
N HIS A 138 13.43 10.73 7.70
CA HIS A 138 14.71 11.43 7.82
C HIS A 138 15.27 11.38 9.25
N ALA A 139 14.40 11.53 10.27
CA ALA A 139 14.79 11.47 11.67
C ALA A 139 15.06 10.02 12.14
N GLN A 140 14.23 9.07 11.74
CA GLN A 140 14.29 7.66 12.18
C GLN A 140 15.42 6.87 11.53
N LYS A 141 15.75 7.16 10.26
CA LYS A 141 16.74 6.43 9.45
C LYS A 141 16.48 4.92 9.50
N PRO A 142 15.36 4.44 8.97
CA PRO A 142 14.94 3.07 9.13
C PRO A 142 15.98 2.10 8.59
N GLN A 143 16.13 0.97 9.29
CA GLN A 143 16.96 -0.15 8.89
C GLN A 143 16.14 -1.43 8.99
N LYS A 144 16.47 -2.42 8.18
CA LYS A 144 15.79 -3.71 8.13
C LYS A 144 14.26 -3.53 8.06
N SER A 145 13.84 -2.61 7.18
CA SER A 145 12.46 -2.16 7.11
C SER A 145 11.91 -2.28 5.70
N ILE A 146 10.62 -2.60 5.63
CA ILE A 146 9.83 -2.64 4.41
C ILE A 146 8.69 -1.62 4.58
N LEU A 147 8.49 -0.76 3.60
CA LEU A 147 7.35 0.15 3.51
C LEU A 147 6.42 -0.33 2.41
N VAL A 148 5.15 -0.49 2.73
CA VAL A 148 4.14 -0.94 1.77
C VAL A 148 2.88 -0.11 1.87
N GLY A 149 2.08 -0.18 0.84
CA GLY A 149 0.70 0.29 0.86
C GLY A 149 0.28 1.05 -0.36
N ASP A 150 -0.95 1.56 -0.27
CA ASP A 150 -1.50 2.48 -1.24
C ASP A 150 -0.97 3.90 -0.95
N LEU A 151 0.05 4.30 -1.69
CA LEU A 151 0.66 5.63 -1.57
C LEU A 151 -0.07 6.67 -2.44
N ASN A 152 -1.08 6.24 -3.21
CA ASN A 152 -1.92 7.09 -4.05
C ASN A 152 -1.14 7.98 -5.05
N ILE A 153 0.09 7.58 -5.41
CA ILE A 153 0.95 8.30 -6.37
C ILE A 153 1.55 7.30 -7.35
N ALA A 154 1.45 7.61 -8.63
CA ALA A 154 2.10 6.92 -9.73
C ALA A 154 3.30 7.77 -10.19
N PRO A 155 4.56 7.44 -9.80
CA PRO A 155 5.68 8.36 -9.98
C PRO A 155 6.26 8.38 -11.40
N ARG A 156 6.14 7.30 -12.18
CA ARG A 156 6.79 7.17 -13.49
C ARG A 156 5.79 7.31 -14.64
N GLU A 157 6.31 7.60 -15.83
CA GLU A 157 5.51 7.68 -17.06
C GLU A 157 4.81 6.36 -17.39
N ASP A 158 5.47 5.24 -17.14
CA ASP A 158 4.97 3.88 -17.35
C ASP A 158 4.18 3.31 -16.14
N ASP A 159 3.98 4.11 -15.11
CA ASP A 159 3.05 3.83 -13.99
C ASP A 159 1.62 4.31 -14.26
N VAL A 160 1.36 4.92 -15.41
CA VAL A 160 0.05 5.46 -15.80
C VAL A 160 -0.27 5.18 -17.26
N TRP A 161 -1.55 5.02 -17.57
CA TRP A 161 -2.02 4.72 -18.93
C TRP A 161 -1.80 5.84 -19.96
N ASP A 162 -1.63 7.11 -19.52
CA ASP A 162 -1.34 8.25 -20.37
C ASP A 162 -0.68 9.37 -19.55
N HIS A 163 0.66 9.39 -19.56
CA HIS A 163 1.44 10.36 -18.83
C HIS A 163 1.03 11.80 -19.09
N LYS A 164 0.92 12.19 -20.37
CA LYS A 164 0.65 13.59 -20.75
C LYS A 164 -0.71 14.07 -20.28
N LYS A 165 -1.75 13.22 -20.35
CA LYS A 165 -3.09 13.55 -19.86
C LYS A 165 -3.15 13.63 -18.34
N LEU A 166 -2.34 12.85 -17.63
CA LEU A 166 -2.42 12.73 -16.19
C LEU A 166 -1.51 13.69 -15.42
N LEU A 167 -0.65 14.48 -16.09
CA LEU A 167 0.21 15.49 -15.44
C LEU A 167 -0.53 16.55 -14.61
N LYS A 168 -1.84 16.73 -14.84
CA LYS A 168 -2.68 17.66 -14.08
C LYS A 168 -3.75 16.94 -13.24
N VAL A 169 -3.66 15.62 -13.14
CA VAL A 169 -4.64 14.78 -12.44
C VAL A 169 -4.02 14.26 -11.17
N VAL A 170 -4.74 14.38 -10.07
CA VAL A 170 -4.33 13.84 -8.75
C VAL A 170 -3.85 12.40 -8.89
N SER A 171 -2.79 12.07 -8.22
CA SER A 171 -1.96 10.87 -8.22
C SER A 171 -0.80 10.83 -9.23
N HIS A 172 -0.68 11.82 -10.14
CA HIS A 172 0.43 11.86 -11.10
C HIS A 172 0.93 13.29 -11.40
N THR A 173 0.60 14.26 -10.55
CA THR A 173 1.08 15.63 -10.73
C THR A 173 2.55 15.76 -10.34
N PRO A 174 3.31 16.70 -10.97
CA PRO A 174 4.73 16.89 -10.64
C PRO A 174 5.00 17.10 -9.15
N ILE A 175 4.15 17.88 -8.45
CA ILE A 175 4.31 18.14 -7.02
C ILE A 175 4.12 16.88 -6.17
N GLU A 176 3.20 15.98 -6.55
CA GLU A 176 3.02 14.70 -5.86
C GLU A 176 4.22 13.79 -6.06
N VAL A 177 4.74 13.74 -7.31
CA VAL A 177 5.92 12.94 -7.66
C VAL A 177 7.17 13.46 -6.91
N GLU A 178 7.31 14.79 -6.77
CA GLU A 178 8.39 15.40 -5.98
C GLU A 178 8.31 14.98 -4.50
N HIS A 179 7.15 15.14 -3.85
CA HIS A 179 6.97 14.72 -2.45
C HIS A 179 7.21 13.21 -2.26
N PHE A 180 6.80 12.40 -3.23
CA PHE A 180 7.04 10.96 -3.20
C PHE A 180 8.54 10.64 -3.26
N ALA A 181 9.30 11.32 -4.13
CA ALA A 181 10.75 11.18 -4.21
C ALA A 181 11.43 11.64 -2.92
N ASP A 182 10.98 12.75 -2.33
CA ASP A 182 11.49 13.25 -1.05
C ASP A 182 11.33 12.22 0.09
N VAL A 183 10.18 11.52 0.15
CA VAL A 183 9.95 10.44 1.12
C VAL A 183 10.90 9.26 0.86
N MET A 184 11.10 8.89 -0.41
CA MET A 184 12.02 7.82 -0.77
C MET A 184 13.45 8.15 -0.34
N ASP A 185 13.91 9.35 -0.64
CA ASP A 185 15.26 9.80 -0.32
C ASP A 185 15.48 9.90 1.20
N ALA A 186 14.50 10.43 1.93
CA ALA A 186 14.59 10.60 3.38
C ALA A 186 14.78 9.29 4.15
N GLY A 187 14.14 8.21 3.72
CA GLY A 187 14.28 6.87 4.30
C GLY A 187 15.31 5.99 3.57
N ALA A 188 15.97 6.50 2.54
CA ALA A 188 16.83 5.75 1.62
C ALA A 188 16.12 4.52 1.03
N TRP A 189 14.81 4.63 0.80
CA TRP A 189 13.98 3.54 0.29
C TRP A 189 14.32 3.18 -1.15
N SER A 190 14.20 1.91 -1.48
CA SER A 190 14.33 1.36 -2.83
C SER A 190 13.02 0.73 -3.26
N ASP A 191 12.52 1.08 -4.43
CA ASP A 191 11.29 0.51 -5.01
C ASP A 191 11.56 -0.93 -5.46
N VAL A 192 11.15 -1.88 -4.63
CA VAL A 192 11.38 -3.32 -4.85
C VAL A 192 10.70 -3.79 -6.14
N THR A 193 9.47 -3.34 -6.37
CA THR A 193 8.71 -3.77 -7.54
C THR A 193 9.35 -3.29 -8.83
N ARG A 194 9.84 -2.04 -8.87
CA ARG A 194 10.51 -1.49 -10.06
C ARG A 194 11.96 -1.95 -10.22
N ASN A 195 12.62 -2.39 -9.15
CA ASN A 195 13.91 -3.07 -9.28
C ASN A 195 13.77 -4.42 -10.01
N ASP A 196 12.67 -5.12 -9.77
CA ASP A 196 12.39 -6.45 -10.34
C ASP A 196 11.72 -6.35 -11.72
N ILE A 197 10.86 -5.32 -11.92
CA ILE A 197 10.15 -5.02 -13.18
C ILE A 197 10.54 -3.59 -13.61
N PRO A 198 11.74 -3.38 -14.18
CA PRO A 198 12.29 -2.04 -14.39
C PRO A 198 11.59 -1.24 -15.51
N GLU A 199 10.95 -1.91 -16.44
CA GLU A 199 10.37 -1.30 -17.65
C GLU A 199 8.94 -1.78 -17.91
N GLY A 200 8.21 -1.01 -18.72
CA GLY A 200 6.87 -1.32 -19.19
C GLY A 200 5.76 -0.86 -18.25
N LEU A 201 4.54 -0.91 -18.78
CA LEU A 201 3.34 -0.51 -18.03
C LEU A 201 3.14 -1.42 -16.83
N LEU A 202 2.92 -0.81 -15.68
CA LEU A 202 2.70 -1.51 -14.42
C LEU A 202 1.58 -0.79 -13.66
N TYR A 203 0.46 -1.47 -13.44
CA TYR A 203 -0.70 -0.91 -12.78
C TYR A 203 -1.13 -1.79 -11.62
N SER A 204 -1.61 -1.16 -10.55
CA SER A 204 -2.22 -1.83 -9.40
C SER A 204 -3.66 -1.36 -9.15
N TRP A 205 -4.12 -0.33 -9.85
CA TRP A 205 -5.44 0.28 -9.68
C TRP A 205 -6.12 0.59 -11.02
N TRP A 206 -7.45 0.33 -11.09
CA TRP A 206 -8.33 0.68 -12.22
C TRP A 206 -9.66 1.19 -11.71
N SER A 207 -10.07 2.37 -12.18
CA SER A 207 -11.30 3.03 -11.73
C SER A 207 -12.56 2.16 -11.93
N TYR A 208 -13.44 2.12 -10.93
CA TYR A 208 -14.79 1.55 -11.08
C TYR A 208 -15.65 2.27 -12.12
N ARG A 209 -15.29 3.50 -12.50
CA ARG A 209 -16.04 4.28 -13.50
C ARG A 209 -15.85 3.76 -14.93
N ALA A 210 -14.85 2.93 -15.18
CA ALA A 210 -14.67 2.28 -16.47
C ALA A 210 -15.75 1.21 -16.64
N LYS A 211 -16.50 1.26 -17.76
CA LYS A 211 -17.55 0.28 -18.08
C LYS A 211 -16.97 -1.12 -18.23
N ASP A 212 -15.82 -1.18 -18.89
CA ASP A 212 -14.98 -2.35 -18.98
C ASP A 212 -13.55 -1.92 -18.61
N TRP A 213 -13.13 -2.30 -17.42
CA TRP A 213 -11.82 -1.90 -16.89
C TRP A 213 -10.68 -2.63 -17.58
N ASP A 214 -10.93 -3.87 -18.01
CA ASP A 214 -9.93 -4.75 -18.62
C ASP A 214 -9.65 -4.34 -20.07
N GLU A 215 -10.70 -4.13 -20.87
CA GLU A 215 -10.57 -3.63 -22.25
C GLU A 215 -9.99 -2.22 -22.30
N ALA A 216 -10.44 -1.32 -21.42
CA ALA A 216 -9.96 0.05 -21.39
C ALA A 216 -8.51 0.17 -20.91
N ASP A 217 -8.09 -0.69 -19.99
CA ASP A 217 -6.80 -0.79 -19.32
C ASP A 217 -6.20 0.57 -18.87
N LYS A 218 -7.06 1.48 -18.40
CA LYS A 218 -6.67 2.80 -17.92
C LYS A 218 -6.23 2.75 -16.46
N GLY A 219 -5.15 2.02 -16.21
CA GLY A 219 -4.60 1.79 -14.88
C GLY A 219 -3.62 2.83 -14.40
N ARG A 220 -3.30 2.75 -13.11
CA ARG A 220 -2.22 3.47 -12.42
C ARG A 220 -1.54 2.56 -11.41
N ARG A 221 -0.25 2.74 -11.17
CA ARG A 221 0.45 2.09 -10.08
C ARG A 221 0.39 2.97 -8.83
N LEU A 222 -0.48 2.64 -7.90
CA LEU A 222 -0.69 3.38 -6.65
C LEU A 222 -0.18 2.63 -5.42
N ASP A 223 -0.04 1.31 -5.54
CA ASP A 223 0.40 0.43 -4.47
C ASP A 223 1.89 0.09 -4.65
N HIS A 224 2.65 0.23 -3.59
CA HIS A 224 4.11 0.16 -3.63
C HIS A 224 4.65 -0.79 -2.56
N ILE A 225 5.84 -1.36 -2.84
CA ILE A 225 6.66 -2.10 -1.88
C ILE A 225 8.07 -1.53 -1.97
N TRP A 226 8.55 -0.94 -0.87
CA TRP A 226 9.89 -0.39 -0.76
C TRP A 226 10.68 -1.11 0.33
N ALA A 227 11.99 -1.14 0.21
CA ALA A 227 12.88 -1.73 1.19
C ALA A 227 14.08 -0.82 1.48
N THR A 228 14.58 -0.90 2.71
CA THR A 228 15.83 -0.22 3.10
C THR A 228 17.05 -0.83 2.43
N PRO A 229 18.18 -0.08 2.28
CA PRO A 229 19.35 -0.53 1.54
C PRO A 229 19.97 -1.85 2.00
N ASP A 230 19.85 -2.13 3.30
CA ASP A 230 20.42 -3.33 3.94
C ASP A 230 19.67 -4.62 3.58
N ILE A 231 18.41 -4.51 3.12
CA ILE A 231 17.59 -5.67 2.74
C ILE A 231 17.05 -5.64 1.31
N LYS A 232 17.19 -4.53 0.56
CA LYS A 232 16.61 -4.40 -0.78
C LYS A 232 17.05 -5.47 -1.78
N ASN A 233 18.28 -5.98 -1.64
CA ASN A 233 18.83 -6.98 -2.55
C ASN A 233 18.38 -8.42 -2.22
N THR A 234 17.62 -8.60 -1.14
CA THR A 234 17.00 -9.88 -0.78
C THR A 234 15.61 -10.04 -1.39
N ALA A 235 15.08 -8.95 -1.96
CA ALA A 235 13.77 -8.93 -2.58
C ALA A 235 13.81 -9.46 -4.01
N HIS A 236 12.81 -10.25 -4.38
CA HIS A 236 12.63 -10.81 -5.72
C HIS A 236 11.17 -11.22 -5.99
N SER A 237 10.89 -11.67 -7.21
CA SER A 237 9.59 -12.22 -7.62
C SER A 237 8.41 -11.26 -7.40
N SER A 238 8.64 -9.97 -7.65
CA SER A 238 7.60 -8.96 -7.57
C SER A 238 6.56 -9.14 -8.67
N ARG A 239 5.28 -9.02 -8.32
CA ARG A 239 4.17 -9.11 -9.28
C ARG A 239 2.94 -8.39 -8.80
N VAL A 240 2.07 -8.04 -9.75
CA VAL A 240 0.70 -7.58 -9.48
C VAL A 240 -0.26 -8.71 -9.86
N LEU A 241 -1.13 -9.11 -8.95
CA LEU A 241 -2.19 -10.09 -9.22
C LEU A 241 -3.39 -9.40 -9.88
N ARG A 242 -3.21 -9.01 -11.17
CA ARG A 242 -4.20 -8.28 -11.96
C ARG A 242 -5.57 -8.96 -11.98
N ASP A 243 -5.60 -10.29 -12.03
CA ASP A 243 -6.82 -11.10 -12.08
C ASP A 243 -7.75 -10.85 -10.89
N ALA A 244 -7.20 -10.46 -9.72
CA ALA A 244 -8.00 -10.14 -8.55
C ALA A 244 -8.95 -8.95 -8.78
N ARG A 245 -8.64 -8.06 -9.74
CA ARG A 245 -9.51 -6.96 -10.16
C ARG A 245 -10.77 -7.44 -10.88
N GLY A 246 -10.77 -8.66 -11.43
CA GLY A 246 -11.91 -9.32 -12.08
C GLY A 246 -12.69 -10.27 -11.18
N TRP A 247 -12.34 -10.44 -9.90
CA TRP A 247 -13.07 -11.33 -8.99
C TRP A 247 -14.47 -10.80 -8.66
N GLU A 248 -15.30 -11.63 -8.02
CA GLU A 248 -16.63 -11.19 -7.55
C GLU A 248 -16.50 -10.09 -6.49
N LYS A 249 -17.21 -8.98 -6.65
CA LYS A 249 -17.16 -7.80 -5.78
C LYS A 249 -15.73 -7.29 -5.51
N PRO A 250 -14.91 -7.08 -6.55
CA PRO A 250 -13.49 -6.82 -6.39
C PRO A 250 -13.22 -5.47 -5.71
N SER A 251 -11.99 -5.28 -5.22
CA SER A 251 -11.44 -3.94 -5.03
C SER A 251 -11.13 -3.29 -6.37
N ASP A 252 -11.04 -1.98 -6.42
CA ASP A 252 -10.48 -1.23 -7.57
C ASP A 252 -8.95 -1.33 -7.64
N HIS A 253 -8.32 -1.88 -6.59
CA HIS A 253 -6.91 -2.24 -6.56
C HIS A 253 -6.71 -3.74 -6.72
N ALA A 254 -5.57 -4.12 -7.28
CA ALA A 254 -5.05 -5.49 -7.32
C ALA A 254 -3.92 -5.66 -6.31
N PRO A 255 -3.77 -6.85 -5.68
CA PRO A 255 -2.66 -7.12 -4.76
C PRO A 255 -1.30 -7.04 -5.43
N VAL A 256 -0.32 -6.45 -4.74
CA VAL A 256 1.09 -6.41 -5.15
C VAL A 256 1.90 -7.29 -4.20
N PHE A 257 2.77 -8.11 -4.77
CA PHE A 257 3.58 -9.10 -4.04
C PHE A 257 5.06 -8.85 -4.23
N ALA A 258 5.84 -9.23 -3.22
CA ALA A 258 7.28 -9.45 -3.31
C ALA A 258 7.70 -10.54 -2.32
N THR A 259 8.76 -11.28 -2.65
CA THR A 259 9.39 -12.27 -1.76
C THR A 259 10.72 -11.72 -1.27
N PHE A 260 11.04 -11.99 0.00
CA PHE A 260 12.29 -11.56 0.65
C PHE A 260 13.02 -12.77 1.25
N ASP A 261 14.32 -12.90 0.98
CA ASP A 261 15.23 -13.90 1.54
C ASP A 261 16.09 -13.26 2.66
N LEU A 262 15.60 -13.32 3.90
CA LEU A 262 16.19 -12.64 5.08
C LEU A 262 16.59 -13.60 6.21
#